data_e92cca0788f9738f3a524d7a8eb68ad2
#
_entry.id   e92cca0788f9738f3a524d7a8eb68ad2
#
_cell.length_a   1.000
_cell.length_b   1.000
_cell.length_c   1.000
_cell.angle_alpha   90.00
_cell.angle_beta   90.00
_cell.angle_gamma   90.00
#
_symmetry.space_group_name_H-M   'P 1'
#
loop_
_entity.id
_entity.type
_entity.pdbx_description
1 polymer ?
#
loop_
_entity_poly.entity_id
_entity_poly.type
_entity_poly.pdbx_seq_one_letter_code
_entity_poly.pdbx_strand_id
1 'polypeptide(L)'
;MMCPFAVFLCPEGVKWIMKRVEKKNISRITDWCQAVMESRAPRGGLYIDATMGNGNDTLFLCQMAGKDGQVLAFAIQKEALETTGKLLEEHGVHSRARLILDGHQHMERYAGPESADVICFNFGYLPGGDHRIATSPATSVEAVEQGLRILKKGGMMSLCIYSGGRHRF
;
A
#
# COMPACT_ATOMS: atom_id res chain seq x y z
N MET A 1 -24.13 -2.00 -1.38
CA MET A 1 -23.22 -1.17 -2.22
C MET A 1 -22.06 -0.77 -1.34
N MET A 2 -20.88 -1.36 -1.56
CA MET A 2 -19.68 -1.09 -0.75
C MET A 2 -19.19 0.32 -1.05
N CYS A 3 -19.01 1.13 -0.02
CA CYS A 3 -18.45 2.46 -0.16
C CYS A 3 -16.99 2.42 0.33
N PRO A 4 -16.00 2.30 -0.54
CA PRO A 4 -14.61 2.36 -0.13
C PRO A 4 -14.24 3.78 0.30
N PHE A 5 -13.46 3.88 1.35
CA PHE A 5 -12.87 5.13 1.81
C PHE A 5 -11.37 5.11 1.54
N ALA A 6 -10.85 6.21 1.02
CA ALA A 6 -9.41 6.43 0.96
C ALA A 6 -9.04 7.60 1.87
N VAL A 7 -7.99 7.40 2.65
CA VAL A 7 -7.44 8.41 3.57
C VAL A 7 -5.98 8.59 3.26
N PHE A 8 -5.52 9.84 3.22
CA PHE A 8 -4.10 10.16 3.10
C PHE A 8 -3.63 10.84 4.37
N LEU A 9 -2.54 10.32 4.92
CA LEU A 9 -1.88 10.85 6.13
C LEU A 9 -0.51 11.41 5.76
N CYS A 10 -0.16 12.54 6.35
CA CYS A 10 1.19 13.13 6.29
C CYS A 10 1.68 13.39 7.72
N PRO A 11 2.98 13.21 8.05
CA PRO A 11 3.50 13.36 9.40
C PRO A 11 3.36 14.78 9.97
N GLU A 12 3.30 15.80 9.12
CA GLU A 12 3.27 17.23 9.52
C GLU A 12 1.90 17.75 9.99
N GLY A 13 1.10 16.87 10.48
CA GLY A 13 -0.25 17.18 10.92
C GLY A 13 -1.28 16.49 10.03
N VAL A 14 -2.18 15.78 10.70
CA VAL A 14 -3.25 15.00 10.08
C VAL A 14 -4.15 15.94 9.25
N LYS A 15 -3.75 16.23 8.04
CA LYS A 15 -4.65 16.80 7.04
C LYS A 15 -5.43 15.68 6.44
N TRP A 16 -6.56 15.34 7.05
CA TRP A 16 -7.55 14.44 6.50
C TRP A 16 -8.01 14.99 5.15
N ILE A 17 -7.51 14.44 4.07
CA ILE A 17 -8.07 14.67 2.74
C ILE A 17 -9.12 13.58 2.50
N MET A 18 -10.25 13.69 3.16
CA MET A 18 -11.46 13.00 2.73
C MET A 18 -11.97 13.69 1.47
N LYS A 19 -11.58 13.23 0.30
CA LYS A 19 -12.31 13.54 -0.93
C LYS A 19 -13.21 12.35 -1.25
N ARG A 20 -14.51 12.55 -1.08
CA ARG A 20 -15.53 11.75 -1.77
C ARG A 20 -15.20 11.85 -3.26
N VAL A 21 -14.86 10.73 -3.86
CA VAL A 21 -14.58 10.69 -5.31
C VAL A 21 -15.89 10.94 -6.03
N GLU A 22 -16.06 12.16 -6.57
CA GLU A 22 -17.12 12.41 -7.54
C GLU A 22 -16.82 11.57 -8.79
N LYS A 23 -17.81 10.78 -9.19
CA LYS A 23 -17.77 9.84 -10.31
C LYS A 23 -17.52 10.57 -11.65
N LYS A 24 -16.29 10.91 -11.98
CA LYS A 24 -15.88 11.20 -13.35
C LYS A 24 -14.65 10.38 -13.69
N ASN A 25 -14.85 9.26 -14.39
CA ASN A 25 -13.85 8.41 -15.06
C ASN A 25 -12.84 7.62 -14.20
N ILE A 26 -13.06 7.42 -12.91
CA ILE A 26 -12.23 6.53 -12.08
C ILE A 26 -13.08 5.32 -11.74
N SER A 27 -12.67 4.14 -12.23
CA SER A 27 -13.44 2.92 -12.06
C SER A 27 -13.25 2.26 -10.69
N ARG A 28 -12.07 2.41 -10.07
CA ARG A 28 -11.70 1.83 -8.79
C ARG A 28 -11.10 2.87 -7.86
N ILE A 29 -11.27 2.70 -6.56
CA ILE A 29 -10.67 3.57 -5.52
C ILE A 29 -9.14 3.52 -5.58
N THR A 30 -8.57 2.35 -5.88
CA THR A 30 -7.12 2.16 -6.03
C THR A 30 -6.56 3.01 -7.16
N ASP A 31 -7.25 3.12 -8.31
CA ASP A 31 -6.83 3.95 -9.44
C ASP A 31 -6.74 5.43 -9.03
N TRP A 32 -7.69 5.88 -8.19
CA TRP A 32 -7.66 7.23 -7.63
C TRP A 32 -6.50 7.43 -6.65
N CYS A 33 -6.25 6.45 -5.76
CA CYS A 33 -5.12 6.51 -4.84
C CYS A 33 -3.79 6.57 -5.58
N GLN A 34 -3.62 5.77 -6.63
CA GLN A 34 -2.44 5.78 -7.49
C GLN A 34 -2.24 7.15 -8.16
N ALA A 35 -3.30 7.75 -8.72
CA ALA A 35 -3.23 9.08 -9.32
C ALA A 35 -2.82 10.17 -8.31
N VAL A 36 -3.30 10.09 -7.05
CA VAL A 36 -2.89 11.02 -6.00
C VAL A 36 -1.42 10.81 -5.61
N MET A 37 -0.98 9.56 -5.44
CA MET A 37 0.42 9.23 -5.16
C MET A 37 1.33 9.73 -6.29
N GLU A 38 0.98 9.46 -7.55
CA GLU A 38 1.76 9.89 -8.73
C GLU A 38 1.90 11.42 -8.81
N SER A 39 0.85 12.16 -8.42
CA SER A 39 0.85 13.63 -8.48
C SER A 39 1.66 14.31 -7.38
N ARG A 40 2.01 13.61 -6.30
CA ARG A 40 2.56 14.21 -5.07
C ARG A 40 3.86 13.58 -4.59
N ALA A 41 4.07 12.30 -4.83
CA ALA A 41 5.25 11.60 -4.36
C ALA A 41 6.48 11.92 -5.24
N PRO A 42 7.66 12.08 -4.64
CA PRO A 42 8.91 12.20 -5.42
C PRO A 42 9.17 10.90 -6.18
N ARG A 43 9.78 10.98 -7.33
CA ARG A 43 10.26 9.80 -8.07
C ARG A 43 11.62 9.35 -7.53
N GLY A 44 11.93 8.05 -7.64
CA GLY A 44 13.23 7.51 -7.20
C GLY A 44 13.37 7.32 -5.70
N GLY A 45 12.26 7.33 -4.95
CA GLY A 45 12.25 7.19 -3.50
C GLY A 45 12.15 5.74 -3.02
N LEU A 46 12.05 5.60 -1.69
CA LEU A 46 11.65 4.35 -1.04
C LEU A 46 10.13 4.34 -0.87
N TYR A 47 9.50 3.34 -1.45
CA TYR A 47 8.05 3.15 -1.36
C TYR A 47 7.73 1.82 -0.67
N ILE A 48 6.63 1.75 0.04
CA ILE A 48 6.20 0.55 0.76
C ILE A 48 4.76 0.20 0.33
N ASP A 49 4.59 -1.02 -0.18
CA ASP A 49 3.29 -1.65 -0.32
C ASP A 49 3.08 -2.58 0.89
N ALA A 50 2.32 -2.11 1.87
CA ALA A 50 2.11 -2.83 3.12
C ALA A 50 1.10 -4.00 2.98
N THR A 51 0.42 -4.10 1.84
CA THR A 51 -0.62 -5.10 1.56
C THR A 51 -0.56 -5.56 0.11
N MET A 52 0.56 -6.13 -0.29
CA MET A 52 0.96 -6.44 -1.67
C MET A 52 -0.12 -7.16 -2.51
N GLY A 53 -0.85 -8.12 -1.91
CA GLY A 53 -1.92 -8.83 -2.59
C GLY A 53 -1.47 -9.46 -3.92
N ASN A 54 -2.18 -9.13 -5.00
CA ASN A 54 -1.86 -9.59 -6.36
C ASN A 54 -0.84 -8.69 -7.08
N GLY A 55 -0.21 -7.73 -6.40
CA GLY A 55 0.91 -6.95 -6.89
C GLY A 55 0.58 -5.72 -7.75
N ASN A 56 -0.69 -5.35 -7.91
CA ASN A 56 -1.05 -4.21 -8.76
C ASN A 56 -0.47 -2.88 -8.24
N ASP A 57 -0.56 -2.63 -6.93
CA ASP A 57 0.03 -1.42 -6.34
C ASP A 57 1.55 -1.54 -6.25
N THR A 58 2.08 -2.74 -6.00
CA THR A 58 3.53 -2.99 -6.07
C THR A 58 4.09 -2.65 -7.45
N LEU A 59 3.43 -3.11 -8.53
CA LEU A 59 3.83 -2.79 -9.91
C LEU A 59 3.81 -1.29 -10.17
N PHE A 60 2.72 -0.62 -9.78
CA PHE A 60 2.59 0.84 -9.91
C PHE A 60 3.73 1.56 -9.16
N LEU A 61 4.01 1.19 -7.92
CA LEU A 61 5.10 1.77 -7.13
C LEU A 61 6.47 1.51 -7.76
N CYS A 62 6.71 0.32 -8.32
CA CYS A 62 7.95 0.01 -9.06
C CYS A 62 8.12 0.90 -10.31
N GLN A 63 7.03 1.21 -11.01
CA GLN A 63 7.06 2.13 -12.15
C GLN A 63 7.40 3.56 -11.69
N MET A 64 6.82 4.01 -10.57
CA MET A 64 7.13 5.30 -9.95
C MET A 64 8.58 5.38 -9.45
N ALA A 65 9.07 4.29 -8.83
CA ALA A 65 10.43 4.21 -8.29
C ALA A 65 11.49 4.46 -9.38
N GLY A 66 11.21 4.06 -10.60
CA GLY A 66 12.18 4.17 -11.68
C GLY A 66 13.40 3.29 -11.43
N LYS A 67 14.57 3.72 -11.93
CA LYS A 67 15.83 2.96 -11.79
C LYS A 67 16.51 3.21 -10.45
N ASP A 68 16.26 4.35 -9.83
CA ASP A 68 16.97 4.86 -8.65
C ASP A 68 16.20 4.60 -7.35
N GLY A 69 14.93 4.21 -7.44
CA GLY A 69 14.11 3.94 -6.27
C GLY A 69 13.95 2.45 -5.95
N GLN A 70 13.35 2.18 -4.81
CA GLN A 70 13.11 0.84 -4.30
C GLN A 70 11.70 0.71 -3.73
N VAL A 71 11.13 -0.50 -3.84
CA VAL A 71 9.84 -0.87 -3.26
C VAL A 71 10.02 -2.02 -2.27
N LEU A 72 9.48 -1.89 -1.06
CA LEU A 72 9.30 -3.00 -0.13
C LEU A 72 7.82 -3.40 -0.19
N ALA A 73 7.55 -4.67 -0.46
CA ALA A 73 6.18 -5.16 -0.59
C ALA A 73 5.93 -6.34 0.35
N PHE A 74 4.91 -6.22 1.20
CA PHE A 74 4.62 -7.15 2.29
C PHE A 74 3.38 -7.99 2.02
N ALA A 75 3.48 -9.28 2.27
CA ALA A 75 2.34 -10.19 2.35
C ALA A 75 2.62 -11.34 3.32
N ILE A 76 1.57 -11.88 3.92
CA ILE A 76 1.64 -13.04 4.81
C ILE A 76 1.31 -14.35 4.09
N GLN A 77 0.89 -14.30 2.83
CA GLN A 77 0.58 -15.46 2.00
C GLN A 77 1.65 -15.61 0.91
N LYS A 78 2.22 -16.81 0.80
CA LYS A 78 3.28 -17.12 -0.18
C LYS A 78 2.80 -16.96 -1.63
N GLU A 79 1.54 -17.29 -1.87
CA GLU A 79 0.89 -17.17 -3.18
C GLU A 79 0.90 -15.71 -3.69
N ALA A 80 0.80 -14.74 -2.77
CA ALA A 80 0.90 -13.32 -3.12
C ALA A 80 2.30 -12.95 -3.63
N LEU A 81 3.36 -13.49 -3.00
CA LEU A 81 4.73 -13.27 -3.46
C LEU A 81 4.97 -13.88 -4.84
N GLU A 82 4.51 -15.09 -5.06
CA GLU A 82 4.67 -15.81 -6.35
C GLU A 82 3.93 -15.08 -7.48
N THR A 83 2.69 -14.65 -7.22
CA THR A 83 1.87 -13.92 -8.20
C THR A 83 2.49 -12.56 -8.51
N THR A 84 2.88 -11.81 -7.48
CA THR A 84 3.50 -10.49 -7.64
C THR A 84 4.86 -10.61 -8.33
N GLY A 85 5.69 -11.59 -7.94
CA GLY A 85 6.99 -11.82 -8.59
C GLY A 85 6.87 -12.00 -10.09
N LYS A 86 5.97 -12.88 -10.55
CA LYS A 86 5.68 -13.08 -11.98
C LYS A 86 5.22 -11.80 -12.67
N LEU A 87 4.29 -11.08 -12.06
CA LEU A 87 3.79 -9.81 -12.59
C LEU A 87 4.92 -8.78 -12.79
N LEU A 88 5.82 -8.66 -11.82
CA LEU A 88 6.94 -7.72 -11.90
C LEU A 88 8.00 -8.17 -12.93
N GLU A 89 8.23 -9.48 -13.09
CA GLU A 89 9.10 -10.04 -14.13
C GLU A 89 8.57 -9.75 -15.53
N GLU A 90 7.28 -10.00 -15.76
CA GLU A 90 6.59 -9.71 -17.04
C GLU A 90 6.71 -8.24 -17.45
N HIS A 91 6.78 -7.33 -16.47
CA HIS A 91 6.94 -5.89 -16.71
C HIS A 91 8.38 -5.40 -16.62
N GLY A 92 9.36 -6.28 -16.40
CA GLY A 92 10.78 -5.92 -16.35
C GLY A 92 11.18 -5.00 -15.19
N VAL A 93 10.43 -5.03 -14.08
CA VAL A 93 10.65 -4.16 -12.91
C VAL A 93 10.93 -4.91 -11.61
N HIS A 94 11.06 -6.24 -11.66
CA HIS A 94 11.27 -7.09 -10.48
C HIS A 94 12.48 -6.64 -9.64
N SER A 95 13.56 -6.19 -10.27
CA SER A 95 14.78 -5.72 -9.59
C SER A 95 14.57 -4.48 -8.72
N ARG A 96 13.45 -3.77 -8.86
CA ARG A 96 13.10 -2.58 -8.07
C ARG A 96 12.33 -2.91 -6.80
N ALA A 97 11.88 -4.17 -6.64
CA ALA A 97 11.08 -4.60 -5.50
C ALA A 97 11.80 -5.66 -4.66
N ARG A 98 11.63 -5.55 -3.35
CA ARG A 98 11.89 -6.61 -2.40
C ARG A 98 10.57 -7.13 -1.88
N LEU A 99 10.20 -8.36 -2.28
CA LEU A 99 9.00 -9.04 -1.81
C LEU A 99 9.28 -9.71 -0.47
N ILE A 100 8.46 -9.43 0.53
CA ILE A 100 8.70 -9.80 1.93
C ILE A 100 7.54 -10.64 2.42
N LEU A 101 7.82 -11.90 2.80
CA LEU A 101 6.85 -12.79 3.44
C LEU A 101 6.85 -12.49 4.95
N ASP A 102 6.20 -11.40 5.34
CA ASP A 102 6.03 -10.98 6.73
C ASP A 102 4.79 -10.09 6.85
N GLY A 103 4.30 -9.92 8.08
CA GLY A 103 3.17 -9.04 8.34
C GLY A 103 3.58 -7.55 8.29
N HIS A 104 2.67 -6.72 7.81
CA HIS A 104 2.89 -5.27 7.71
C HIS A 104 3.16 -4.59 9.06
N GLN A 105 2.75 -5.20 10.17
CA GLN A 105 3.08 -4.74 11.53
C GLN A 105 4.56 -4.93 11.91
N HIS A 106 5.38 -5.43 11.01
CA HIS A 106 6.82 -5.60 11.22
C HIS A 106 7.68 -4.75 10.28
N MET A 107 7.09 -3.74 9.64
CA MET A 107 7.79 -2.90 8.63
C MET A 107 9.06 -2.23 9.16
N GLU A 108 9.11 -1.87 10.45
CA GLU A 108 10.29 -1.26 11.09
C GLU A 108 11.53 -2.17 11.12
N ARG A 109 11.38 -3.48 10.88
CA ARG A 109 12.52 -4.40 10.71
C ARG A 109 13.22 -4.22 9.36
N TYR A 110 12.57 -3.58 8.40
CA TYR A 110 12.99 -3.50 7.00
C TYR A 110 13.25 -2.08 6.53
N ALA A 111 12.70 -1.09 7.20
CA ALA A 111 12.86 0.32 6.89
C ALA A 111 13.08 1.12 8.18
N GLY A 112 14.05 1.99 8.16
CA GLY A 112 14.36 2.87 9.30
C GLY A 112 13.37 4.03 9.43
N PRO A 113 13.43 4.79 10.54
CA PRO A 113 12.61 5.98 10.71
C PRO A 113 12.89 7.02 9.63
N GLU A 114 11.85 7.76 9.24
CA GLU A 114 11.90 8.84 8.25
C GLU A 114 12.60 8.43 6.93
N SER A 115 12.40 7.17 6.46
CA SER A 115 13.06 6.65 5.26
C SER A 115 12.14 6.51 4.05
N ALA A 116 10.83 6.29 4.23
CA ALA A 116 9.89 6.08 3.15
C ALA A 116 9.24 7.37 2.66
N ASP A 117 9.07 7.49 1.35
CA ASP A 117 8.38 8.60 0.71
C ASP A 117 6.89 8.33 0.56
N VAL A 118 6.52 7.06 0.33
CA VAL A 118 5.12 6.60 0.21
C VAL A 118 4.95 5.28 0.93
N ILE A 119 3.84 5.14 1.64
CA ILE A 119 3.36 3.86 2.18
C ILE A 119 1.91 3.69 1.76
N CYS A 120 1.55 2.57 1.14
CA CYS A 120 0.17 2.27 0.79
C CYS A 120 -0.34 1.02 1.50
N PHE A 121 -1.62 1.09 1.90
CA PHE A 121 -2.38 0.02 2.50
C PHE A 121 -3.72 -0.16 1.78
N ASN A 122 -4.04 -1.41 1.44
CA ASN A 122 -5.36 -1.84 1.00
C ASN A 122 -5.86 -2.88 2.01
N PHE A 123 -6.56 -2.41 3.04
CA PHE A 123 -7.06 -3.29 4.09
C PHE A 123 -8.23 -4.14 3.60
N GLY A 124 -8.05 -5.44 3.61
CA GLY A 124 -9.04 -6.40 3.14
C GLY A 124 -8.51 -7.83 3.16
N TYR A 125 -8.93 -8.62 2.21
CA TYR A 125 -8.46 -9.98 1.97
C TYR A 125 -7.83 -10.10 0.57
N LEU A 126 -6.98 -11.10 0.39
CA LEU A 126 -6.38 -11.39 -0.92
C LEU A 126 -7.49 -11.89 -1.88
N PRO A 127 -7.78 -11.19 -2.97
CA PRO A 127 -8.73 -11.68 -3.97
C PRO A 127 -8.26 -13.03 -4.55
N GLY A 128 -9.09 -14.07 -4.43
CA GLY A 128 -8.75 -15.44 -4.85
C GLY A 128 -7.92 -16.25 -3.84
N GLY A 129 -7.51 -15.67 -2.72
CA GLY A 129 -6.81 -16.35 -1.64
C GLY A 129 -7.74 -16.90 -0.55
N ASP A 130 -7.16 -17.36 0.55
CA ASP A 130 -7.92 -17.83 1.71
C ASP A 130 -8.57 -16.64 2.45
N HIS A 131 -9.87 -16.50 2.32
CA HIS A 131 -10.65 -15.42 2.94
C HIS A 131 -10.65 -15.44 4.49
N ARG A 132 -10.15 -16.53 5.12
CA ARG A 132 -9.94 -16.58 6.57
C ARG A 132 -8.70 -15.79 6.99
N ILE A 133 -7.81 -15.51 6.04
CA ILE A 133 -6.60 -14.72 6.22
C ILE A 133 -6.88 -13.30 5.70
N ALA A 134 -7.28 -12.42 6.61
CA ALA A 134 -7.53 -11.01 6.34
C ALA A 134 -6.73 -10.14 7.31
N THR A 135 -6.55 -8.87 6.96
CA THR A 135 -5.93 -7.90 7.87
C THR A 135 -6.81 -7.77 9.13
N SER A 136 -6.22 -7.93 10.32
CA SER A 136 -6.93 -7.72 11.58
C SER A 136 -6.88 -6.24 11.98
N PRO A 137 -7.89 -5.73 12.71
CA PRO A 137 -7.86 -4.34 13.20
C PRO A 137 -6.62 -4.04 14.04
N ALA A 138 -6.20 -4.97 14.91
CA ALA A 138 -5.05 -4.78 15.79
C ALA A 138 -3.74 -4.64 15.01
N THR A 139 -3.45 -5.57 14.09
CA THR A 139 -2.24 -5.52 13.26
C THR A 139 -2.26 -4.33 12.30
N SER A 140 -3.45 -3.91 11.85
CA SER A 140 -3.59 -2.75 10.97
C SER A 140 -3.27 -1.43 11.69
N VAL A 141 -3.73 -1.27 12.92
CA VAL A 141 -3.40 -0.07 13.74
C VAL A 141 -1.91 -0.02 14.03
N GLU A 142 -1.31 -1.13 14.49
CA GLU A 142 0.12 -1.22 14.73
C GLU A 142 0.94 -0.90 13.47
N ALA A 143 0.53 -1.41 12.32
CA ALA A 143 1.21 -1.14 11.05
C ALA A 143 1.11 0.34 10.62
N VAL A 144 -0.03 0.99 10.83
CA VAL A 144 -0.21 2.42 10.56
C VAL A 144 0.69 3.26 11.48
N GLU A 145 0.77 2.91 12.77
CA GLU A 145 1.66 3.59 13.71
C GLU A 145 3.14 3.44 13.34
N GLN A 146 3.58 2.23 12.97
CA GLN A 146 4.93 2.01 12.44
C GLN A 146 5.17 2.80 11.15
N GLY A 147 4.21 2.77 10.24
CA GLY A 147 4.28 3.51 8.99
C GLY A 147 4.47 5.02 9.20
N LEU A 148 3.79 5.61 10.17
CA LEU A 148 3.96 7.03 10.51
C LEU A 148 5.37 7.36 11.01
N ARG A 149 6.04 6.43 11.70
CA ARG A 149 7.44 6.61 12.13
C ARG A 149 8.44 6.41 10.99
N ILE A 150 8.14 5.50 10.06
CA ILE A 150 8.97 5.21 8.88
C ILE A 150 8.85 6.32 7.83
N LEU A 151 7.69 7.00 7.76
CA LEU A 151 7.40 7.98 6.74
C LEU A 151 8.26 9.24 6.94
N LYS A 152 8.88 9.72 5.85
CA LYS A 152 9.62 11.00 5.84
C LYS A 152 8.70 12.19 6.12
N LYS A 153 9.26 13.29 6.58
CA LYS A 153 8.58 14.59 6.54
C LYS A 153 8.23 14.92 5.09
N GLY A 154 6.97 15.29 4.85
CA GLY A 154 6.45 15.49 3.51
C GLY A 154 6.12 14.21 2.73
N GLY A 155 6.41 13.03 3.28
CA GLY A 155 5.96 11.75 2.75
C GLY A 155 4.45 11.56 2.89
N MET A 156 3.88 10.57 2.21
CA MET A 156 2.46 10.30 2.26
C MET A 156 2.12 8.84 2.50
N MET A 157 1.08 8.61 3.28
CA MET A 157 0.47 7.31 3.51
C MET A 157 -0.92 7.27 2.87
N SER A 158 -1.17 6.29 2.04
CA SER A 158 -2.46 6.01 1.41
C SER A 158 -3.13 4.82 2.10
N LEU A 159 -4.33 5.00 2.61
CA LEU A 159 -5.11 3.97 3.28
C LEU A 159 -6.41 3.75 2.52
N CYS A 160 -6.59 2.57 1.91
CA CYS A 160 -7.88 2.12 1.37
C CYS A 160 -8.55 1.19 2.37
N ILE A 161 -9.74 1.58 2.82
CA ILE A 161 -10.53 0.82 3.78
C ILE A 161 -11.84 0.42 3.09
N TYR A 162 -12.11 -0.88 3.05
CA TYR A 162 -13.33 -1.41 2.46
C TYR A 162 -14.32 -1.77 3.55
N SER A 163 -15.45 -1.05 3.59
CA SER A 163 -16.57 -1.39 4.47
C SER A 163 -17.50 -2.36 3.77
N GLY A 164 -17.63 -3.58 4.26
CA GLY A 164 -18.67 -4.48 3.78
C GLY A 164 -18.25 -5.90 3.47
N GLY A 165 -18.14 -6.70 4.46
CA GLY A 165 -18.27 -8.15 4.46
C GLY A 165 -18.67 -8.56 5.86
N ARG A 166 -19.94 -8.91 6.08
CA ARG A 166 -20.57 -9.64 7.20
C ARG A 166 -19.85 -9.75 8.55
N HIS A 167 -19.21 -8.71 9.04
CA HIS A 167 -18.85 -8.61 10.44
C HIS A 167 -19.46 -7.30 10.96
N ARG A 168 -20.57 -7.43 11.66
CA ARG A 168 -21.08 -6.37 12.53
C ARG A 168 -20.05 -6.23 13.67
N PHE A 169 -19.52 -5.06 13.82
CA PHE A 169 -18.85 -4.62 15.03
C PHE A 169 -19.90 -4.37 16.12
#